data_656e08389b53e80eaa47bd9275419ee1
#
_entry.id   656e08389b53e80eaa47bd9275419ee1
#
_cell.length_a   1.000
_cell.length_b   1.000
_cell.length_c   1.000
_cell.angle_alpha   90.00
_cell.angle_beta   90.00
_cell.angle_gamma   90.00
#
_symmetry.space_group_name_H-M   'P 1'
#
loop_
_entity.id
_entity.type
_entity.pdbx_description
1 polymer ?
#
loop_
_entity_poly.entity_id
_entity_poly.type
_entity_poly.pdbx_seq_one_letter_code
_entity_poly.pdbx_strand_id
1 'polypeptide(L)'
;MNMFHSFRGGRIHYSDSGKGPVIVLLHGYLESSEVWNGFAGKLSSEFRVIAVDLPGHGHSDVYGEVHSMEFMAMAIKDLINSLELNKVFLTGHSLGGYVTLAFLELFPDCLSGYCLFHSQPFPDPPVALEKRRREIEIVKAGKKNLMYPDNVIRMYASSNLVKFSDALERSKDIASQIPGEGIIAVLNGMMIRPSRLSYMEEGNIPCLWILGLMDSYIPCDFIQTMVNLPVNAKVIILKKSGHLGFIEEEDLSVKVVSNFVKKLA
;
A
#
# COMPACT_ATOMS: atom_id res chain seq x y z
N MET A 1 1.26 19.70 4.55
CA MET A 1 0.16 20.03 5.49
C MET A 1 -0.71 18.80 5.65
N ASN A 2 -1.18 18.52 6.87
CA ASN A 2 -2.18 17.47 7.10
C ASN A 2 -3.55 17.99 6.68
N MET A 3 -4.22 17.29 5.79
CA MET A 3 -5.48 17.71 5.20
C MET A 3 -6.52 16.60 5.32
N PHE A 4 -7.78 16.97 5.30
CA PHE A 4 -8.90 16.04 5.38
C PHE A 4 -9.85 16.25 4.20
N HIS A 5 -10.25 15.14 3.61
CA HIS A 5 -11.29 15.09 2.59
C HIS A 5 -12.54 14.42 3.16
N SER A 6 -13.72 15.00 2.92
CA SER A 6 -14.99 14.42 3.35
C SER A 6 -15.43 13.31 2.39
N PHE A 7 -15.67 12.12 2.92
CA PHE A 7 -16.13 10.96 2.15
C PHE A 7 -17.21 10.22 2.92
N ARG A 8 -18.41 10.08 2.35
CA ARG A 8 -19.56 9.31 2.91
C ARG A 8 -19.85 9.58 4.39
N GLY A 9 -19.77 10.84 4.81
CA GLY A 9 -20.06 11.26 6.19
C GLY A 9 -18.90 11.12 7.17
N GLY A 10 -17.77 10.59 6.74
CA GLY A 10 -16.51 10.56 7.48
C GLY A 10 -15.40 11.34 6.76
N ARG A 11 -14.16 11.20 7.23
CA ARG A 11 -13.01 11.93 6.73
C ARG A 11 -11.87 11.00 6.33
N ILE A 12 -11.25 11.31 5.22
CA ILE A 12 -10.01 10.71 4.75
C ILE A 12 -8.88 11.70 4.98
N HIS A 13 -7.89 11.31 5.75
CA HIS A 13 -6.69 12.10 5.95
C HIS A 13 -5.69 11.87 4.83
N TYR A 14 -5.01 12.95 4.40
CA TYR A 14 -3.92 12.88 3.45
C TYR A 14 -2.91 14.00 3.65
N SER A 15 -1.70 13.81 3.15
CA SER A 15 -0.71 14.86 2.97
C SER A 15 -0.51 15.14 1.49
N ASP A 16 -0.19 16.38 1.14
CA ASP A 16 0.09 16.84 -0.22
C ASP A 16 1.35 17.71 -0.21
N SER A 17 2.31 17.39 -1.06
CA SER A 17 3.61 18.05 -1.13
C SER A 17 4.20 18.00 -2.53
N GLY A 18 5.07 18.97 -2.84
CA GLY A 18 5.73 19.07 -4.15
C GLY A 18 4.82 19.61 -5.25
N LYS A 19 5.29 19.52 -6.50
CA LYS A 19 4.61 19.97 -7.73
C LYS A 19 5.05 19.09 -8.91
N GLY A 20 4.25 19.05 -9.96
CA GLY A 20 4.55 18.28 -11.17
C GLY A 20 3.62 17.08 -11.37
N PRO A 21 4.05 16.02 -12.07
CA PRO A 21 3.26 14.80 -12.22
C PRO A 21 2.86 14.24 -10.87
N VAL A 22 1.64 13.72 -10.76
CA VAL A 22 1.05 13.32 -9.48
C VAL A 22 1.35 11.86 -9.17
N ILE A 23 1.91 11.63 -7.97
CA ILE A 23 2.07 10.29 -7.37
C ILE A 23 1.17 10.22 -6.14
N VAL A 24 0.29 9.21 -6.09
CA VAL A 24 -0.52 8.90 -4.91
C VAL A 24 0.06 7.67 -4.23
N LEU A 25 0.32 7.75 -2.93
CA LEU A 25 0.92 6.69 -2.11
C LEU A 25 -0.11 6.10 -1.17
N LEU A 26 -0.34 4.79 -1.26
CA LEU A 26 -1.22 4.01 -0.40
C LEU A 26 -0.40 3.04 0.45
N HIS A 27 -0.53 3.14 1.75
CA HIS A 27 0.19 2.32 2.73
C HIS A 27 -0.36 0.90 2.87
N GLY A 28 0.34 0.05 3.62
CA GLY A 28 0.00 -1.33 3.92
C GLY A 28 -0.90 -1.51 5.16
N TYR A 29 -1.17 -2.77 5.49
CA TYR A 29 -1.87 -3.16 6.71
C TYR A 29 -0.99 -2.87 7.94
N LEU A 30 -1.57 -2.37 9.02
CA LEU A 30 -0.89 -1.90 10.24
C LEU A 30 0.05 -0.70 10.02
N GLU A 31 -0.19 0.08 8.99
CA GLU A 31 0.56 1.28 8.64
C GLU A 31 -0.35 2.52 8.59
N SER A 32 0.26 3.67 8.33
CA SER A 32 -0.41 4.92 7.95
C SER A 32 0.41 5.62 6.87
N SER A 33 -0.07 6.76 6.36
CA SER A 33 0.68 7.58 5.40
C SER A 33 2.06 8.02 5.92
N GLU A 34 2.27 8.00 7.23
CA GLU A 34 3.54 8.37 7.86
C GLU A 34 4.71 7.45 7.48
N VAL A 35 4.45 6.18 7.13
CA VAL A 35 5.52 5.28 6.68
C VAL A 35 6.22 5.77 5.43
N TRP A 36 5.55 6.63 4.66
CA TRP A 36 6.06 7.21 3.42
C TRP A 36 6.90 8.47 3.61
N ASN A 37 7.03 9.05 4.84
CA ASN A 37 7.59 10.39 5.06
C ASN A 37 8.96 10.61 4.40
N GLY A 38 9.90 9.69 4.56
CA GLY A 38 11.22 9.77 3.91
C GLY A 38 11.12 9.67 2.40
N PHE A 39 10.45 8.64 1.93
CA PHE A 39 10.26 8.34 0.51
C PHE A 39 9.50 9.47 -0.23
N ALA A 40 8.37 9.93 0.35
CA ALA A 40 7.59 11.03 -0.19
C ALA A 40 8.38 12.36 -0.19
N GLY A 41 9.14 12.62 0.86
CA GLY A 41 10.01 13.81 0.96
C GLY A 41 11.02 13.89 -0.18
N LYS A 42 11.64 12.76 -0.54
CA LYS A 42 12.58 12.69 -1.67
C LYS A 42 11.87 12.85 -3.03
N LEU A 43 10.73 12.20 -3.21
CA LEU A 43 9.96 12.32 -4.46
C LEU A 43 9.36 13.72 -4.66
N SER A 44 9.01 14.43 -3.60
CA SER A 44 8.36 15.75 -3.68
C SER A 44 9.24 16.86 -4.27
N SER A 45 10.54 16.61 -4.44
CA SER A 45 11.43 17.51 -5.18
C SER A 45 11.13 17.58 -6.69
N GLU A 46 10.49 16.56 -7.25
CA GLU A 46 10.24 16.44 -8.71
C GLU A 46 8.75 16.16 -9.04
N PHE A 47 7.96 15.71 -8.07
CA PHE A 47 6.57 15.28 -8.23
C PHE A 47 5.65 15.94 -7.21
N ARG A 48 4.36 16.05 -7.53
CA ARG A 48 3.33 16.26 -6.51
C ARG A 48 3.02 14.91 -5.88
N VAL A 49 3.28 14.77 -4.59
CA VAL A 49 3.11 13.51 -3.84
C VAL A 49 1.98 13.66 -2.85
N ILE A 50 1.00 12.77 -2.97
CA ILE A 50 -0.17 12.68 -2.09
C ILE A 50 -0.09 11.35 -1.36
N ALA A 51 0.15 11.36 -0.04
CA ALA A 51 0.12 10.16 0.78
C ALA A 51 -1.17 10.12 1.59
N VAL A 52 -1.92 9.02 1.48
CA VAL A 52 -3.29 8.88 2.00
C VAL A 52 -3.31 7.87 3.14
N ASP A 53 -3.99 8.22 4.23
CA ASP A 53 -4.41 7.24 5.24
C ASP A 53 -5.64 6.50 4.71
N LEU A 54 -5.52 5.21 4.48
CA LEU A 54 -6.64 4.38 4.04
C LEU A 54 -7.73 4.32 5.13
N PRO A 55 -9.03 4.18 4.75
CA PRO A 55 -10.11 4.03 5.71
C PRO A 55 -9.79 3.09 6.87
N GLY A 56 -9.97 3.55 8.11
CA GLY A 56 -9.69 2.78 9.32
C GLY A 56 -8.24 2.77 9.79
N HIS A 57 -7.34 3.52 9.12
CA HIS A 57 -5.92 3.65 9.48
C HIS A 57 -5.52 5.11 9.63
N GLY A 58 -4.43 5.34 10.39
CA GLY A 58 -3.92 6.69 10.63
C GLY A 58 -4.97 7.61 11.22
N HIS A 59 -5.18 8.75 10.58
CA HIS A 59 -6.18 9.76 10.98
C HIS A 59 -7.49 9.66 10.16
N SER A 60 -7.64 8.66 9.29
CA SER A 60 -8.88 8.41 8.54
C SER A 60 -9.91 7.67 9.38
N ASP A 61 -11.18 8.05 9.21
CA ASP A 61 -12.27 7.46 9.97
C ASP A 61 -12.55 5.99 9.59
N VAL A 62 -13.22 5.26 10.49
CA VAL A 62 -13.72 3.90 10.24
C VAL A 62 -15.12 3.97 9.66
N TYR A 63 -15.40 3.23 8.59
CA TYR A 63 -16.66 3.29 7.81
C TYR A 63 -17.50 2.00 7.91
N GLY A 64 -17.50 1.36 9.05
CA GLY A 64 -18.26 0.14 9.31
C GLY A 64 -17.40 -1.11 9.39
N GLU A 65 -18.02 -2.28 9.23
CA GLU A 65 -17.40 -3.57 9.58
C GLU A 65 -16.52 -4.17 8.48
N VAL A 66 -16.62 -3.67 7.24
CA VAL A 66 -15.87 -4.19 6.09
C VAL A 66 -15.36 -3.04 5.23
N HIS A 67 -14.05 -2.89 5.15
CA HIS A 67 -13.40 -2.02 4.18
C HIS A 67 -12.88 -2.86 3.01
N SER A 68 -13.74 -3.11 2.02
CA SER A 68 -13.33 -3.85 0.83
C SER A 68 -12.32 -3.03 0.00
N MET A 69 -11.56 -3.71 -0.85
CA MET A 69 -10.59 -3.03 -1.71
C MET A 69 -11.28 -2.04 -2.66
N GLU A 70 -12.48 -2.39 -3.13
CA GLU A 70 -13.32 -1.53 -3.97
C GLU A 70 -13.81 -0.29 -3.22
N PHE A 71 -14.24 -0.46 -1.96
CA PHE A 71 -14.64 0.65 -1.10
C PHE A 71 -13.50 1.65 -0.90
N MET A 72 -12.30 1.14 -0.58
CA MET A 72 -11.11 1.98 -0.43
C MET A 72 -10.71 2.64 -1.75
N ALA A 73 -10.79 1.92 -2.89
CA ALA A 73 -10.54 2.49 -4.21
C ALA A 73 -11.52 3.62 -4.54
N MET A 74 -12.81 3.50 -4.17
CA MET A 74 -13.78 4.58 -4.32
C MET A 74 -13.44 5.81 -3.47
N ALA A 75 -12.93 5.62 -2.25
CA ALA A 75 -12.48 6.73 -1.40
C ALA A 75 -11.30 7.47 -2.03
N ILE A 76 -10.34 6.74 -2.60
CA ILE A 76 -9.21 7.33 -3.34
C ILE A 76 -9.70 8.07 -4.60
N LYS A 77 -10.65 7.50 -5.34
CA LYS A 77 -11.22 8.15 -6.54
C LYS A 77 -11.93 9.45 -6.20
N ASP A 78 -12.68 9.47 -5.11
CA ASP A 78 -13.39 10.66 -4.64
C ASP A 78 -12.42 11.75 -4.20
N LEU A 79 -11.34 11.40 -3.50
CA LEU A 79 -10.25 12.32 -3.17
C LEU A 79 -9.58 12.90 -4.44
N ILE A 80 -9.22 12.05 -5.40
CA ILE A 80 -8.61 12.46 -6.68
C ILE A 80 -9.51 13.45 -7.41
N ASN A 81 -10.82 13.22 -7.45
CA ASN A 81 -11.80 14.11 -8.05
C ASN A 81 -11.86 15.46 -7.33
N SER A 82 -11.88 15.46 -5.99
CA SER A 82 -11.94 16.69 -5.19
C SER A 82 -10.69 17.57 -5.34
N LEU A 83 -9.57 16.95 -5.70
CA LEU A 83 -8.31 17.65 -6.00
C LEU A 83 -8.17 18.04 -7.48
N GLU A 84 -9.22 17.80 -8.28
CA GLU A 84 -9.28 18.11 -9.73
C GLU A 84 -8.13 17.43 -10.52
N LEU A 85 -7.76 16.20 -10.13
CA LEU A 85 -6.69 15.45 -10.78
C LEU A 85 -7.26 14.57 -11.90
N ASN A 86 -6.71 14.71 -13.10
CA ASN A 86 -7.15 13.93 -14.26
C ASN A 86 -6.54 12.52 -14.27
N LYS A 87 -5.21 12.44 -14.18
CA LYS A 87 -4.46 11.19 -14.14
C LYS A 87 -3.41 11.23 -13.05
N VAL A 88 -3.25 10.08 -12.36
CA VAL A 88 -2.26 9.90 -11.29
C VAL A 88 -1.44 8.63 -11.53
N PHE A 89 -0.22 8.62 -11.02
CA PHE A 89 0.54 7.39 -10.81
C PHE A 89 0.23 6.86 -9.41
N LEU A 90 -0.42 5.70 -9.32
CA LEU A 90 -0.87 5.13 -8.05
C LEU A 90 0.14 4.09 -7.55
N THR A 91 0.74 4.32 -6.39
CA THR A 91 1.69 3.41 -5.75
C THR A 91 1.06 2.81 -4.50
N GLY A 92 0.88 1.50 -4.48
CA GLY A 92 0.31 0.79 -3.34
C GLY A 92 1.27 -0.21 -2.73
N HIS A 93 1.54 -0.05 -1.42
CA HIS A 93 2.29 -1.01 -0.63
C HIS A 93 1.36 -2.09 -0.07
N SER A 94 1.70 -3.37 -0.25
CA SER A 94 0.99 -4.49 0.35
C SER A 94 -0.54 -4.40 0.20
N LEU A 95 -1.31 -4.14 1.28
CA LEU A 95 -2.74 -3.80 1.25
C LEU A 95 -3.05 -2.67 0.23
N GLY A 96 -2.26 -1.59 0.26
CA GLY A 96 -2.42 -0.49 -0.70
C GLY A 96 -2.29 -0.94 -2.15
N GLY A 97 -1.51 -1.99 -2.43
CA GLY A 97 -1.43 -2.62 -3.75
C GLY A 97 -2.71 -3.37 -4.12
N TYR A 98 -3.40 -4.01 -3.16
CA TYR A 98 -4.72 -4.60 -3.42
C TYR A 98 -5.74 -3.52 -3.75
N VAL A 99 -5.70 -2.37 -3.06
CA VAL A 99 -6.53 -1.20 -3.37
C VAL A 99 -6.18 -0.62 -4.74
N THR A 100 -4.90 -0.54 -5.09
CA THR A 100 -4.43 -0.11 -6.41
C THR A 100 -4.98 -0.99 -7.53
N LEU A 101 -5.01 -2.30 -7.34
CA LEU A 101 -5.59 -3.22 -8.33
C LEU A 101 -7.12 -3.11 -8.41
N ALA A 102 -7.82 -2.85 -7.30
CA ALA A 102 -9.24 -2.52 -7.34
C ALA A 102 -9.50 -1.19 -8.06
N PHE A 103 -8.61 -0.22 -7.88
CA PHE A 103 -8.67 1.05 -8.60
C PHE A 103 -8.42 0.88 -10.11
N LEU A 104 -7.45 0.03 -10.49
CA LEU A 104 -7.19 -0.34 -11.89
C LEU A 104 -8.42 -0.96 -12.55
N GLU A 105 -9.13 -1.87 -11.86
CA GLU A 105 -10.37 -2.47 -12.34
C GLU A 105 -11.47 -1.44 -12.54
N LEU A 106 -11.69 -0.55 -11.56
CA LEU A 106 -12.85 0.34 -11.53
C LEU A 106 -12.64 1.66 -12.29
N PHE A 107 -11.41 2.17 -12.32
CA PHE A 107 -11.09 3.54 -12.78
C PHE A 107 -9.80 3.60 -13.62
N PRO A 108 -9.59 2.73 -14.63
CA PRO A 108 -8.33 2.66 -15.38
C PRO A 108 -7.97 3.99 -16.06
N ASP A 109 -8.96 4.75 -16.52
CA ASP A 109 -8.75 6.02 -17.23
C ASP A 109 -8.16 7.12 -16.34
N CYS A 110 -8.22 6.95 -15.01
CA CYS A 110 -7.62 7.87 -14.04
C CYS A 110 -6.15 7.57 -13.75
N LEU A 111 -5.59 6.52 -14.34
CA LEU A 111 -4.20 6.12 -14.14
C LEU A 111 -3.32 6.53 -15.31
N SER A 112 -2.18 7.17 -15.01
CA SER A 112 -1.04 7.26 -15.94
C SER A 112 -0.17 6.01 -15.90
N GLY A 113 -0.21 5.28 -14.81
CA GLY A 113 0.47 4.04 -14.50
C GLY A 113 0.25 3.68 -13.04
N TYR A 114 0.74 2.51 -12.63
CA TYR A 114 0.64 2.09 -11.23
C TYR A 114 1.88 1.32 -10.77
N CYS A 115 2.09 1.29 -9.45
CA CYS A 115 3.14 0.51 -8.82
C CYS A 115 2.54 -0.42 -7.77
N LEU A 116 2.87 -1.71 -7.89
CA LEU A 116 2.71 -2.68 -6.81
C LEU A 116 4.01 -2.74 -6.03
N PHE A 117 4.02 -2.19 -4.83
CA PHE A 117 5.18 -2.21 -3.95
C PHE A 117 4.99 -3.30 -2.90
N HIS A 118 5.75 -4.39 -2.97
CA HIS A 118 5.61 -5.58 -2.11
C HIS A 118 4.15 -6.05 -2.02
N SER A 119 3.47 -6.16 -3.16
CA SER A 119 2.07 -6.56 -3.26
C SER A 119 1.85 -7.56 -4.38
N GLN A 120 0.62 -8.09 -4.51
CA GLN A 120 0.31 -9.19 -5.40
C GLN A 120 -1.18 -9.18 -5.83
N PRO A 121 -1.55 -9.78 -6.98
CA PRO A 121 -2.92 -9.72 -7.49
C PRO A 121 -3.85 -10.85 -7.00
N PHE A 122 -3.37 -11.81 -6.21
CA PHE A 122 -4.11 -13.02 -5.87
C PHE A 122 -5.02 -12.83 -4.64
N PRO A 123 -6.08 -13.64 -4.49
CA PRO A 123 -6.84 -13.74 -3.25
C PRO A 123 -6.00 -14.37 -2.14
N ASP A 124 -6.48 -14.27 -0.90
CA ASP A 124 -5.83 -14.95 0.21
C ASP A 124 -5.96 -16.49 0.09
N PRO A 125 -4.87 -17.25 0.20
CA PRO A 125 -4.94 -18.69 0.34
C PRO A 125 -5.56 -19.09 1.69
N PRO A 126 -6.06 -20.34 1.87
CA PRO A 126 -6.73 -20.78 3.09
C PRO A 126 -5.96 -20.49 4.38
N VAL A 127 -4.65 -20.67 4.37
CA VAL A 127 -3.76 -20.39 5.53
C VAL A 127 -3.78 -18.90 5.91
N ALA A 128 -3.79 -18.01 4.92
CA ALA A 128 -3.85 -16.57 5.17
C ALA A 128 -5.23 -16.17 5.71
N LEU A 129 -6.31 -16.75 5.18
CA LEU A 129 -7.68 -16.54 5.69
C LEU A 129 -7.80 -16.96 7.17
N GLU A 130 -7.24 -18.12 7.53
CA GLU A 130 -7.26 -18.59 8.92
C GLU A 130 -6.46 -17.65 9.84
N LYS A 131 -5.27 -17.21 9.40
CA LYS A 131 -4.47 -16.23 10.14
C LYS A 131 -5.27 -14.95 10.38
N ARG A 132 -5.93 -14.39 9.35
CA ARG A 132 -6.72 -13.16 9.49
C ARG A 132 -7.92 -13.33 10.45
N ARG A 133 -8.62 -14.45 10.40
CA ARG A 133 -9.70 -14.76 11.37
C ARG A 133 -9.18 -14.78 12.81
N ARG A 134 -8.01 -15.40 13.03
CA ARG A 134 -7.36 -15.41 14.34
C ARG A 134 -6.98 -14.00 14.80
N GLU A 135 -6.44 -13.18 13.92
CA GLU A 135 -6.11 -11.79 14.23
C GLU A 135 -7.35 -10.99 14.61
N ILE A 136 -8.47 -11.16 13.90
CA ILE A 136 -9.76 -10.55 14.26
C ILE A 136 -10.20 -10.93 15.67
N GLU A 137 -10.13 -12.20 16.04
CA GLU A 137 -10.51 -12.65 17.38
C GLU A 137 -9.58 -12.08 18.48
N ILE A 138 -8.28 -11.96 18.21
CA ILE A 138 -7.32 -11.31 19.12
C ILE A 138 -7.69 -9.83 19.32
N VAL A 139 -8.03 -9.12 18.23
CA VAL A 139 -8.39 -7.69 18.29
C VAL A 139 -9.72 -7.50 18.99
N LYS A 140 -10.74 -8.31 18.71
CA LYS A 140 -12.05 -8.30 19.41
C LYS A 140 -11.91 -8.54 20.92
N ALA A 141 -10.94 -9.36 21.33
CA ALA A 141 -10.61 -9.60 22.73
C ALA A 141 -9.85 -8.43 23.41
N GLY A 142 -9.62 -7.30 22.71
CA GLY A 142 -8.85 -6.16 23.21
C GLY A 142 -7.33 -6.41 23.30
N LYS A 143 -6.83 -7.47 22.65
CA LYS A 143 -5.45 -7.95 22.78
C LYS A 143 -4.58 -7.65 21.55
N LYS A 144 -4.90 -6.59 20.78
CA LYS A 144 -4.13 -6.23 19.57
C LYS A 144 -2.61 -6.11 19.84
N ASN A 145 -2.22 -5.71 21.06
CA ASN A 145 -0.82 -5.58 21.47
C ASN A 145 -0.05 -6.92 21.49
N LEU A 146 -0.75 -8.06 21.47
CA LEU A 146 -0.13 -9.39 21.34
C LEU A 146 0.13 -9.78 19.88
N MET A 147 -0.35 -9.00 18.92
CA MET A 147 -0.32 -9.35 17.49
C MET A 147 0.55 -8.41 16.68
N TYR A 148 0.31 -7.08 16.77
CA TYR A 148 0.95 -6.14 15.84
C TYR A 148 2.47 -6.07 15.96
N PRO A 149 3.11 -6.21 17.15
CA PRO A 149 4.58 -6.10 17.22
C PRO A 149 5.29 -7.16 16.38
N ASP A 150 4.84 -8.42 16.44
CA ASP A 150 5.42 -9.52 15.68
C ASP A 150 5.17 -9.35 14.18
N ASN A 151 3.95 -8.90 13.80
CA ASN A 151 3.64 -8.62 12.42
C ASN A 151 4.56 -7.52 11.86
N VAL A 152 4.79 -6.43 12.60
CA VAL A 152 5.66 -5.32 12.17
C VAL A 152 7.12 -5.77 12.08
N ILE A 153 7.64 -6.52 13.06
CA ILE A 153 9.01 -7.04 13.02
C ILE A 153 9.26 -7.86 11.73
N ARG A 154 8.29 -8.69 11.36
CA ARG A 154 8.37 -9.54 10.16
C ARG A 154 8.30 -8.79 8.84
N MET A 155 7.92 -7.51 8.83
CA MET A 155 7.97 -6.66 7.64
C MET A 155 9.40 -6.31 7.24
N TYR A 156 10.32 -6.26 8.19
CA TYR A 156 11.74 -6.01 7.91
C TYR A 156 12.49 -7.30 7.58
N ALA A 157 13.50 -7.22 6.72
CA ALA A 157 14.44 -8.32 6.57
C ALA A 157 15.16 -8.57 7.91
N SER A 158 15.31 -9.83 8.32
CA SER A 158 15.91 -10.18 9.62
C SER A 158 17.32 -9.62 9.79
N SER A 159 18.08 -9.55 8.69
CA SER A 159 19.43 -8.94 8.67
C SER A 159 19.45 -7.43 8.89
N ASN A 160 18.30 -6.77 8.73
CA ASN A 160 18.16 -5.32 8.77
C ASN A 160 17.64 -4.77 10.10
N LEU A 161 17.15 -5.62 11.00
CA LEU A 161 16.48 -5.22 12.25
C LEU A 161 17.32 -4.26 13.11
N VAL A 162 18.63 -4.52 13.22
CA VAL A 162 19.56 -3.66 13.99
C VAL A 162 19.77 -2.33 13.27
N LYS A 163 19.99 -2.39 11.95
CA LYS A 163 20.26 -1.18 11.15
C LYS A 163 19.07 -0.21 11.13
N PHE A 164 17.85 -0.75 11.11
CA PHE A 164 16.62 0.04 11.01
C PHE A 164 15.82 0.03 12.32
N SER A 165 16.48 -0.13 13.49
CA SER A 165 15.83 -0.17 14.80
C SER A 165 14.89 1.02 15.05
N ASP A 166 15.31 2.24 14.73
CA ASP A 166 14.49 3.45 14.92
C ASP A 166 13.26 3.46 13.99
N ALA A 167 13.42 2.99 12.76
CA ALA A 167 12.29 2.86 11.82
C ALA A 167 11.32 1.76 12.26
N LEU A 168 11.85 0.66 12.80
CA LEU A 168 11.05 -0.44 13.35
C LEU A 168 10.20 0.04 14.53
N GLU A 169 10.79 0.78 15.48
CA GLU A 169 10.03 1.32 16.62
C GLU A 169 8.96 2.31 16.14
N ARG A 170 9.26 3.20 15.21
CA ARG A 170 8.23 4.08 14.59
C ARG A 170 7.11 3.28 13.93
N SER A 171 7.43 2.20 13.21
CA SER A 171 6.40 1.34 12.60
C SER A 171 5.51 0.66 13.65
N LYS A 172 6.08 0.26 14.79
CA LYS A 172 5.30 -0.28 15.93
C LYS A 172 4.40 0.79 16.56
N ASP A 173 4.92 2.01 16.72
CA ASP A 173 4.15 3.14 17.25
C ASP A 173 2.94 3.46 16.35
N ILE A 174 3.14 3.52 15.03
CA ILE A 174 2.06 3.69 14.06
C ILE A 174 1.02 2.58 14.20
N ALA A 175 1.44 1.31 14.19
CA ALA A 175 0.55 0.16 14.31
C ALA A 175 -0.24 0.16 15.64
N SER A 176 0.38 0.62 16.73
CA SER A 176 -0.24 0.70 18.05
C SER A 176 -1.44 1.66 18.10
N GLN A 177 -1.42 2.71 17.28
CA GLN A 177 -2.43 3.76 17.24
C GLN A 177 -3.65 3.40 16.39
N ILE A 178 -3.54 2.39 15.51
CA ILE A 178 -4.66 1.99 14.64
C ILE A 178 -5.82 1.46 15.49
N PRO A 179 -7.06 1.97 15.32
CA PRO A 179 -8.22 1.53 16.07
C PRO A 179 -8.55 0.06 15.76
N GLY A 180 -9.00 -0.69 16.77
CA GLY A 180 -9.32 -2.10 16.61
C GLY A 180 -10.39 -2.36 15.56
N GLU A 181 -11.41 -1.49 15.49
CA GLU A 181 -12.46 -1.55 14.48
C GLU A 181 -11.91 -1.37 13.06
N GLY A 182 -10.94 -0.48 12.87
CA GLY A 182 -10.25 -0.29 11.60
C GLY A 182 -9.47 -1.52 11.16
N ILE A 183 -8.74 -2.15 12.11
CA ILE A 183 -8.03 -3.41 11.87
C ILE A 183 -9.01 -4.50 11.42
N ILE A 184 -10.12 -4.68 12.14
CA ILE A 184 -11.14 -5.71 11.83
C ILE A 184 -11.77 -5.46 10.46
N ALA A 185 -12.17 -4.21 10.18
CA ALA A 185 -12.81 -3.85 8.92
C ALA A 185 -11.92 -4.11 7.71
N VAL A 186 -10.63 -3.80 7.82
CA VAL A 186 -9.66 -4.04 6.72
C VAL A 186 -9.34 -5.54 6.59
N LEU A 187 -9.19 -6.28 7.69
CA LEU A 187 -9.02 -7.74 7.64
C LEU A 187 -10.19 -8.41 6.92
N ASN A 188 -11.44 -8.01 7.27
CA ASN A 188 -12.64 -8.50 6.59
C ASN A 188 -12.61 -8.19 5.08
N GLY A 189 -12.22 -6.97 4.71
CA GLY A 189 -12.09 -6.57 3.30
C GLY A 189 -11.02 -7.34 2.54
N MET A 190 -9.86 -7.58 3.16
CA MET A 190 -8.81 -8.38 2.54
C MET A 190 -9.22 -9.83 2.30
N MET A 191 -9.96 -10.45 3.22
CA MET A 191 -10.40 -11.86 3.10
C MET A 191 -11.35 -12.11 1.93
N ILE A 192 -12.11 -11.12 1.50
CA ILE A 192 -13.11 -11.26 0.43
C ILE A 192 -12.61 -10.77 -0.94
N ARG A 193 -11.36 -10.26 -1.02
CA ARG A 193 -10.85 -9.73 -2.29
C ARG A 193 -10.72 -10.82 -3.35
N PRO A 194 -11.19 -10.59 -4.58
CA PRO A 194 -10.99 -11.51 -5.69
C PRO A 194 -9.56 -11.44 -6.24
N SER A 195 -9.21 -12.39 -7.12
CA SER A 195 -8.03 -12.26 -7.99
C SER A 195 -8.23 -11.10 -8.97
N ARG A 196 -7.18 -10.29 -9.14
CA ARG A 196 -7.11 -9.22 -10.15
C ARG A 196 -5.95 -9.41 -11.13
N LEU A 197 -5.52 -10.67 -11.27
CA LEU A 197 -4.42 -11.03 -12.16
C LEU A 197 -4.73 -10.65 -13.62
N SER A 198 -5.94 -10.91 -14.10
CA SER A 198 -6.36 -10.61 -15.47
C SER A 198 -6.19 -9.12 -15.82
N TYR A 199 -6.55 -8.21 -14.91
CA TYR A 199 -6.39 -6.77 -15.14
C TYR A 199 -4.92 -6.33 -15.27
N MET A 200 -3.99 -7.04 -14.58
CA MET A 200 -2.56 -6.82 -14.79
C MET A 200 -2.09 -7.38 -16.14
N GLU A 201 -2.56 -8.58 -16.51
CA GLU A 201 -2.16 -9.28 -17.74
C GLU A 201 -2.70 -8.60 -19.01
N GLU A 202 -3.87 -7.95 -18.94
CA GLU A 202 -4.40 -7.14 -20.05
C GLU A 202 -3.44 -6.01 -20.47
N GLY A 203 -2.67 -5.46 -19.53
CA GLY A 203 -1.54 -4.58 -19.80
C GLY A 203 -1.87 -3.22 -20.42
N ASN A 204 -3.11 -2.75 -20.27
CA ASN A 204 -3.55 -1.48 -20.83
C ASN A 204 -2.90 -0.27 -20.14
N ILE A 205 -2.52 -0.42 -18.85
CA ILE A 205 -1.92 0.62 -18.02
C ILE A 205 -0.51 0.21 -17.62
N PRO A 206 0.53 1.08 -17.78
CA PRO A 206 1.91 0.76 -17.39
C PRO A 206 2.05 0.35 -15.93
N CYS A 207 2.74 -0.76 -15.70
CA CYS A 207 2.94 -1.37 -14.38
C CYS A 207 4.41 -1.34 -13.95
N LEU A 208 4.67 -0.85 -12.74
CA LEU A 208 5.92 -1.08 -12.03
C LEU A 208 5.66 -2.05 -10.88
N TRP A 209 6.36 -3.18 -10.83
CA TRP A 209 6.23 -4.15 -9.76
C TRP A 209 7.54 -4.26 -8.99
N ILE A 210 7.55 -3.81 -7.74
CA ILE A 210 8.71 -3.81 -6.86
C ILE A 210 8.52 -4.90 -5.80
N LEU A 211 9.47 -5.82 -5.70
CA LEU A 211 9.48 -6.96 -4.79
C LEU A 211 10.74 -6.95 -3.93
N GLY A 212 10.68 -7.50 -2.72
CA GLY A 212 11.82 -7.70 -1.84
C GLY A 212 12.32 -9.14 -1.90
N LEU A 213 13.63 -9.34 -2.04
CA LEU A 213 14.20 -10.68 -2.06
C LEU A 213 14.06 -11.40 -0.70
N MET A 214 14.01 -10.62 0.39
CA MET A 214 13.91 -11.13 1.76
C MET A 214 12.50 -10.94 2.35
N ASP A 215 11.50 -10.71 1.50
CA ASP A 215 10.11 -10.49 1.94
C ASP A 215 9.49 -11.79 2.44
N SER A 216 9.11 -11.80 3.73
CA SER A 216 8.50 -12.96 4.39
C SER A 216 6.99 -13.06 4.20
N TYR A 217 6.36 -11.99 3.67
CA TYR A 217 4.91 -11.93 3.39
C TYR A 217 4.59 -12.26 1.94
N ILE A 218 5.40 -11.77 1.02
CA ILE A 218 5.20 -11.92 -0.43
C ILE A 218 6.51 -12.42 -1.07
N PRO A 219 6.75 -13.73 -1.08
CA PRO A 219 7.94 -14.32 -1.70
C PRO A 219 8.02 -13.97 -3.18
N CYS A 220 9.12 -13.34 -3.62
CA CYS A 220 9.25 -12.84 -4.98
C CYS A 220 9.33 -13.96 -6.03
N ASP A 221 9.95 -15.10 -5.71
CA ASP A 221 10.15 -16.20 -6.67
C ASP A 221 8.82 -16.82 -7.12
N PHE A 222 7.89 -17.00 -6.18
CA PHE A 222 6.58 -17.55 -6.47
C PHE A 222 5.76 -16.66 -7.41
N ILE A 223 5.84 -15.34 -7.19
CA ILE A 223 5.03 -14.38 -7.92
C ILE A 223 5.53 -14.21 -9.36
N GLN A 224 6.84 -14.19 -9.57
CA GLN A 224 7.42 -14.04 -10.92
C GLN A 224 7.10 -15.19 -11.86
N THR A 225 6.92 -16.40 -11.34
CA THR A 225 6.62 -17.59 -12.15
C THR A 225 5.13 -17.71 -12.54
N MET A 226 4.24 -16.95 -11.88
CA MET A 226 2.79 -17.11 -12.04
C MET A 226 2.14 -16.05 -12.92
N VAL A 227 2.85 -14.98 -13.28
CA VAL A 227 2.28 -13.84 -14.00
C VAL A 227 2.96 -13.65 -15.34
N ASN A 228 2.19 -13.74 -16.42
CA ASN A 228 2.62 -13.28 -17.73
C ASN A 228 2.48 -11.76 -17.77
N LEU A 229 3.57 -11.04 -17.54
CA LEU A 229 3.54 -9.60 -17.56
C LEU A 229 3.56 -9.07 -19.01
N PRO A 230 2.75 -8.04 -19.30
CA PRO A 230 2.77 -7.39 -20.59
C PRO A 230 4.07 -6.59 -20.80
N VAL A 231 4.35 -6.23 -22.06
CA VAL A 231 5.58 -5.52 -22.44
C VAL A 231 5.78 -4.19 -21.72
N ASN A 232 4.70 -3.53 -21.31
CA ASN A 232 4.73 -2.26 -20.56
C ASN A 232 4.90 -2.45 -19.04
N ALA A 233 5.04 -3.69 -18.56
CA ALA A 233 5.32 -3.96 -17.15
C ALA A 233 6.82 -4.05 -16.89
N LYS A 234 7.26 -3.52 -15.74
CA LYS A 234 8.63 -3.61 -15.26
C LYS A 234 8.68 -4.19 -13.86
N VAL A 235 9.40 -5.30 -13.69
CA VAL A 235 9.66 -5.92 -12.39
C VAL A 235 11.03 -5.51 -11.86
N ILE A 236 11.11 -5.13 -10.60
CA ILE A 236 12.35 -4.79 -9.88
C ILE A 236 12.40 -5.61 -8.59
N ILE A 237 13.53 -6.25 -8.33
CA ILE A 237 13.78 -6.97 -7.08
C ILE A 237 14.79 -6.19 -6.25
N LEU A 238 14.38 -5.76 -5.06
CA LEU A 238 15.22 -5.14 -4.04
C LEU A 238 15.94 -6.25 -3.28
N LYS A 239 17.27 -6.33 -3.45
CA LYS A 239 18.04 -7.48 -3.01
C LYS A 239 18.29 -7.53 -1.48
N LYS A 240 18.15 -6.40 -0.81
CA LYS A 240 18.45 -6.23 0.62
C LYS A 240 17.22 -5.87 1.45
N SER A 241 16.03 -5.98 0.88
CA SER A 241 14.78 -5.59 1.52
C SER A 241 13.90 -6.79 1.85
N GLY A 242 13.24 -6.71 2.99
CA GLY A 242 12.05 -7.48 3.33
C GLY A 242 10.80 -6.88 2.66
N HIS A 243 9.78 -6.64 3.46
CA HIS A 243 8.47 -6.10 3.00
C HIS A 243 8.43 -4.56 2.92
N LEU A 244 9.47 -3.85 3.39
CA LEU A 244 9.51 -2.38 3.50
C LEU A 244 10.65 -1.77 2.67
N GLY A 245 10.72 -2.11 1.39
CA GLY A 245 11.80 -1.67 0.50
C GLY A 245 11.93 -0.14 0.36
N PHE A 246 10.84 0.61 0.54
CA PHE A 246 10.85 2.07 0.56
C PHE A 246 11.49 2.66 1.84
N ILE A 247 11.81 1.79 2.85
CA ILE A 247 12.62 2.13 4.03
C ILE A 247 13.98 1.47 3.92
N GLU A 248 14.04 0.17 3.63
CA GLU A 248 15.26 -0.63 3.70
C GLU A 248 16.24 -0.35 2.53
N GLU A 249 15.72 -0.04 1.33
CA GLU A 249 16.47 0.40 0.15
C GLU A 249 15.85 1.68 -0.45
N GLU A 250 15.64 2.69 0.41
CA GLU A 250 14.89 3.92 0.09
C GLU A 250 15.42 4.63 -1.16
N ASP A 251 16.74 4.91 -1.25
CA ASP A 251 17.32 5.65 -2.39
C ASP A 251 17.12 4.91 -3.72
N LEU A 252 17.27 3.58 -3.71
CA LEU A 252 17.02 2.76 -4.91
C LEU A 252 15.54 2.78 -5.28
N SER A 253 14.66 2.67 -4.29
CA SER A 253 13.21 2.72 -4.47
C SER A 253 12.74 4.05 -5.06
N VAL A 254 13.22 5.17 -4.52
CA VAL A 254 12.97 6.53 -5.05
C VAL A 254 13.43 6.63 -6.49
N LYS A 255 14.67 6.22 -6.79
CA LYS A 255 15.23 6.25 -8.15
C LYS A 255 14.41 5.42 -9.14
N VAL A 256 13.97 4.24 -8.73
CA VAL A 256 13.18 3.33 -9.58
C VAL A 256 11.82 3.94 -9.90
N VAL A 257 11.09 4.42 -8.90
CA VAL A 257 9.76 5.04 -9.08
C VAL A 257 9.89 6.34 -9.88
N SER A 258 10.81 7.25 -9.51
CA SER A 258 11.03 8.51 -10.23
C SER A 258 11.34 8.27 -11.72
N ASN A 259 12.27 7.35 -12.04
CA ASN A 259 12.62 7.04 -13.42
C ASN A 259 11.47 6.39 -14.21
N PHE A 260 10.59 5.64 -13.54
CA PHE A 260 9.44 5.05 -14.20
C PHE A 260 8.38 6.11 -14.51
N VAL A 261 8.02 6.94 -13.52
CA VAL A 261 7.02 8.01 -13.71
C VAL A 261 7.45 9.03 -14.75
N LYS A 262 8.73 9.43 -14.79
CA LYS A 262 9.27 10.36 -15.82
C LYS A 262 9.13 9.85 -17.25
N LYS A 263 9.05 8.54 -17.46
CA LYS A 263 8.85 7.96 -18.80
C LYS A 263 7.40 7.94 -19.25
N LEU A 264 6.46 8.20 -18.33
CA LEU A 264 5.03 8.24 -18.58
C LEU A 264 4.52 9.67 -18.83
N ALA A 265 5.30 10.67 -18.41
CA ALA A 265 5.01 12.09 -18.59
C ALA A 265 5.55 12.59 -19.93
#